data_b1994a2d8d3b04940a0ccc1138d7e525
#
_entry.id   b1994a2d8d3b04940a0ccc1138d7e525
#
_cell.length_a   1.000
_cell.length_b   1.000
_cell.length_c   1.000
_cell.angle_alpha   90.00
_cell.angle_beta   90.00
_cell.angle_gamma   90.00
#
_symmetry.space_group_name_H-M   'P 1'
#
loop_
_entity.id
_entity.type
_entity.pdbx_description
1 polymer ?
#
loop_
_entity_poly.entity_id
_entity_poly.type
_entity_poly.pdbx_seq_one_letter_code
_entity_poly.pdbx_strand_id
1 'polypeptide(L)'
;MSELIIQFSQWLLTFTQGAEPWDSYARYLPRLMDGVWVTLQLVIVSGIVGFIMAIPLALMRISKSAWLWVFPYCYIFFFRGTPLLVQIFLVYYGLSQFESIRNLGWLWTEVLSQPYWCAIIAFSLNTSAYIAELFRGAIQAVPKGEVEAAQSLGISRRKQYQHIILPRAFGIILPAYGNEVILMLKGSALASTITLLDLMGATRGAIARTYMSLEFFLLAGLLYLLLTAVLIGFFRLLENWYNAHQHALNMSLEKVDPQLRDKHLEDNVR
;
A
#
# COMPACT_ATOMS: atom_id res chain seq x y z
N MET A 1 -24.60 0.20 -1.57
CA MET A 1 -24.00 0.35 -0.22
C MET A 1 -24.50 1.62 0.47
N SER A 2 -24.63 2.73 -0.24
CA SER A 2 -25.12 4.01 0.30
C SER A 2 -26.54 3.95 0.91
N GLU A 3 -27.50 3.28 0.26
CA GLU A 3 -28.89 3.20 0.76
C GLU A 3 -28.99 2.46 2.10
N LEU A 4 -28.31 1.32 2.26
CA LEU A 4 -28.31 0.59 3.52
C LEU A 4 -27.70 1.41 4.67
N ILE A 5 -26.63 2.16 4.39
CA ILE A 5 -25.98 3.02 5.38
C ILE A 5 -26.92 4.18 5.76
N ILE A 6 -27.60 4.75 4.78
CA ILE A 6 -28.59 5.82 5.02
C ILE A 6 -29.77 5.28 5.85
N GLN A 7 -30.32 4.13 5.51
CA GLN A 7 -31.39 3.49 6.28
C GLN A 7 -30.96 3.17 7.72
N PHE A 8 -29.76 2.64 7.89
CA PHE A 8 -29.20 2.36 9.21
C PHE A 8 -28.98 3.65 10.02
N SER A 9 -28.49 4.71 9.40
CA SER A 9 -28.32 6.01 10.07
C SER A 9 -29.65 6.62 10.50
N GLN A 10 -30.68 6.54 9.66
CA GLN A 10 -32.06 6.99 9.99
C GLN A 10 -32.63 6.16 11.13
N TRP A 11 -32.46 4.85 11.11
CA TRP A 11 -32.91 3.98 12.20
C TRP A 11 -32.20 4.36 13.52
N LEU A 12 -30.86 4.58 13.50
CA LEU A 12 -30.12 5.06 14.67
C LEU A 12 -30.67 6.38 15.20
N LEU A 13 -31.00 7.34 14.33
CA LEU A 13 -31.58 8.63 14.74
C LEU A 13 -32.91 8.47 15.47
N THR A 14 -33.70 7.44 15.17
CA THR A 14 -34.95 7.15 15.93
C THR A 14 -34.68 6.67 17.36
N PHE A 15 -33.48 6.04 17.59
CA PHE A 15 -33.10 5.57 18.93
C PHE A 15 -32.39 6.61 19.76
N THR A 16 -31.60 7.50 19.12
CA THR A 16 -30.80 8.48 19.84
C THR A 16 -31.62 9.66 20.37
N GLN A 17 -32.78 9.95 19.74
CA GLN A 17 -33.74 10.97 20.18
C GLN A 17 -33.14 12.33 20.53
N GLY A 18 -32.11 12.74 19.79
CA GLY A 18 -31.38 14.00 20.05
C GLY A 18 -30.34 13.93 21.18
N ALA A 19 -30.04 12.74 21.72
CA ALA A 19 -28.99 12.57 22.73
C ALA A 19 -27.59 12.67 22.09
N GLU A 20 -26.87 13.76 22.38
CA GLU A 20 -25.48 13.91 21.93
C GLU A 20 -24.52 13.04 22.77
N PRO A 21 -23.49 12.47 22.17
CA PRO A 21 -23.00 12.62 20.78
C PRO A 21 -23.64 11.67 19.74
N TRP A 22 -24.54 10.79 20.16
CA TRP A 22 -25.05 9.69 19.32
C TRP A 22 -25.85 10.19 18.13
N ASP A 23 -26.64 11.25 18.29
CA ASP A 23 -27.40 11.86 17.21
C ASP A 23 -26.50 12.42 16.11
N SER A 24 -25.43 13.12 16.52
CA SER A 24 -24.43 13.61 15.58
C SER A 24 -23.68 12.49 14.88
N TYR A 25 -23.32 11.41 15.56
CA TYR A 25 -22.68 10.24 14.94
C TYR A 25 -23.62 9.62 13.88
N ALA A 26 -24.87 9.39 14.19
CA ALA A 26 -25.85 8.84 13.27
C ALA A 26 -26.01 9.73 12.04
N ARG A 27 -26.10 11.06 12.23
CA ARG A 27 -26.26 12.03 11.14
C ARG A 27 -25.08 12.09 10.18
N TYR A 28 -23.83 11.96 10.69
CA TYR A 28 -22.63 12.05 9.88
C TYR A 28 -22.10 10.70 9.41
N LEU A 29 -22.65 9.59 9.91
CA LEU A 29 -22.23 8.23 9.53
C LEU A 29 -22.19 8.00 8.01
N PRO A 30 -23.17 8.40 7.18
CA PRO A 30 -23.08 8.20 5.73
C PRO A 30 -21.85 8.88 5.12
N ARG A 31 -21.57 10.13 5.52
CA ARG A 31 -20.40 10.87 5.02
C ARG A 31 -19.07 10.25 5.45
N LEU A 32 -19.01 9.74 6.68
CA LEU A 32 -17.83 9.03 7.17
C LEU A 32 -17.60 7.74 6.37
N MET A 33 -18.68 7.01 6.03
CA MET A 33 -18.57 5.79 5.21
C MET A 33 -18.18 6.08 3.76
N ASP A 34 -18.65 7.19 3.19
CA ASP A 34 -18.16 7.67 1.89
C ASP A 34 -16.66 8.00 1.98
N GLY A 35 -16.23 8.65 3.06
CA GLY A 35 -14.81 8.91 3.35
C GLY A 35 -13.98 7.63 3.52
N VAL A 36 -14.51 6.60 4.19
CA VAL A 36 -13.89 5.26 4.25
C VAL A 36 -13.68 4.69 2.86
N TRP A 37 -14.69 4.80 1.99
CA TRP A 37 -14.60 4.30 0.63
C TRP A 37 -13.52 5.01 -0.18
N VAL A 38 -13.44 6.34 -0.09
CA VAL A 38 -12.37 7.13 -0.74
C VAL A 38 -10.99 6.74 -0.20
N THR A 39 -10.85 6.57 1.12
CA THR A 39 -9.61 6.08 1.75
C THR A 39 -9.19 4.72 1.20
N LEU A 40 -10.11 3.76 1.11
CA LEU A 40 -9.83 2.44 0.55
C LEU A 40 -9.43 2.51 -0.92
N GLN A 41 -10.11 3.32 -1.72
CA GLN A 41 -9.74 3.53 -3.13
C GLN A 41 -8.31 4.09 -3.25
N LEU A 42 -7.95 5.10 -2.46
CA LEU A 42 -6.59 5.65 -2.44
C LEU A 42 -5.56 4.56 -2.14
N VAL A 43 -5.78 3.78 -1.08
CA VAL A 43 -4.85 2.74 -0.64
C VAL A 43 -4.72 1.63 -1.68
N ILE A 44 -5.84 1.13 -2.20
CA ILE A 44 -5.84 0.01 -3.16
C ILE A 44 -5.21 0.45 -4.49
N VAL A 45 -5.66 1.57 -5.05
CA VAL A 45 -5.17 2.02 -6.37
C VAL A 45 -3.70 2.41 -6.29
N SER A 46 -3.32 3.23 -5.29
CA SER A 46 -1.92 3.64 -5.14
C SER A 46 -1.01 2.48 -4.75
N GLY A 47 -1.50 1.52 -3.95
CA GLY A 47 -0.78 0.30 -3.61
C GLY A 47 -0.48 -0.55 -4.85
N ILE A 48 -1.48 -0.79 -5.69
CA ILE A 48 -1.32 -1.57 -6.93
C ILE A 48 -0.38 -0.86 -7.90
N VAL A 49 -0.62 0.43 -8.17
CA VAL A 49 0.21 1.21 -9.10
C VAL A 49 1.65 1.31 -8.58
N GLY A 50 1.82 1.63 -7.29
CA GLY A 50 3.12 1.70 -6.64
C GLY A 50 3.88 0.37 -6.69
N PHE A 51 3.19 -0.75 -6.46
CA PHE A 51 3.76 -2.09 -6.55
C PHE A 51 4.24 -2.42 -7.98
N ILE A 52 3.41 -2.14 -8.99
CA ILE A 52 3.78 -2.36 -10.40
C ILE A 52 5.01 -1.52 -10.79
N MET A 53 5.05 -0.25 -10.36
CA MET A 53 6.19 0.65 -10.61
C MET A 53 7.46 0.21 -9.85
N ALA A 54 7.32 -0.38 -8.67
CA ALA A 54 8.44 -0.80 -7.85
C ALA A 54 9.28 -1.91 -8.47
N ILE A 55 8.67 -2.83 -9.23
CA ILE A 55 9.37 -3.97 -9.85
C ILE A 55 10.49 -3.52 -10.79
N PRO A 56 10.23 -2.70 -11.83
CA PRO A 56 11.31 -2.23 -12.72
C PRO A 56 12.33 -1.39 -11.96
N LEU A 57 11.91 -0.53 -11.02
CA LEU A 57 12.83 0.26 -10.20
C LEU A 57 13.79 -0.63 -9.39
N ALA A 58 13.29 -1.69 -8.77
CA ALA A 58 14.10 -2.65 -8.02
C ALA A 58 15.09 -3.40 -8.92
N LEU A 59 14.63 -3.88 -10.09
CA LEU A 59 15.49 -4.58 -11.06
C LEU A 59 16.59 -3.67 -11.62
N MET A 60 16.26 -2.43 -11.95
CA MET A 60 17.25 -1.43 -12.37
C MET A 60 18.24 -1.13 -11.25
N ARG A 61 17.80 -1.09 -10.00
CA ARG A 61 18.61 -0.78 -8.81
C ARG A 61 19.67 -1.84 -8.50
N ILE A 62 19.47 -3.10 -8.88
CA ILE A 62 20.45 -4.21 -8.74
C ILE A 62 21.33 -4.38 -9.98
N SER A 63 21.12 -3.58 -11.02
CA SER A 63 21.94 -3.62 -12.24
C SER A 63 23.39 -3.21 -11.94
N LYS A 64 24.34 -3.83 -12.65
CA LYS A 64 25.76 -3.44 -12.61
C LYS A 64 26.06 -2.20 -13.46
N SER A 65 25.15 -1.80 -14.35
CA SER A 65 25.30 -0.62 -15.21
C SER A 65 24.94 0.64 -14.44
N ALA A 66 25.88 1.59 -14.34
CA ALA A 66 25.67 2.86 -13.66
C ALA A 66 24.50 3.65 -14.25
N TRP A 67 24.30 3.63 -15.56
CA TRP A 67 23.19 4.31 -16.24
C TRP A 67 21.80 3.79 -15.84
N LEU A 68 21.69 2.49 -15.57
CA LEU A 68 20.43 1.87 -15.11
C LEU A 68 20.25 2.03 -13.60
N TRP A 69 21.30 2.11 -12.84
CA TRP A 69 21.29 2.13 -11.38
C TRP A 69 21.05 3.54 -10.81
N VAL A 70 21.62 4.59 -11.42
CA VAL A 70 21.58 5.97 -10.88
C VAL A 70 20.19 6.53 -10.83
N PHE A 71 19.40 6.36 -11.89
CA PHE A 71 18.03 6.89 -11.94
C PHE A 71 17.15 6.38 -10.78
N PRO A 72 16.96 5.06 -10.58
CA PRO A 72 16.15 4.57 -9.46
C PRO A 72 16.77 4.89 -8.10
N TYR A 73 18.09 5.03 -8.01
CA TYR A 73 18.73 5.47 -6.77
C TYR A 73 18.31 6.88 -6.39
N CYS A 74 18.42 7.84 -7.29
CA CYS A 74 18.00 9.22 -7.06
C CYS A 74 16.49 9.32 -6.76
N TYR A 75 15.68 8.55 -7.51
CA TYR A 75 14.25 8.46 -7.30
C TYR A 75 13.90 7.97 -5.89
N ILE A 76 14.44 6.82 -5.51
CA ILE A 76 14.21 6.22 -4.19
C ILE A 76 14.72 7.13 -3.07
N PHE A 77 15.89 7.73 -3.25
CA PHE A 77 16.47 8.66 -2.29
C PHE A 77 15.57 9.87 -2.07
N PHE A 78 15.05 10.47 -3.14
CA PHE A 78 14.14 11.62 -3.06
C PHE A 78 12.84 11.27 -2.35
N PHE A 79 12.12 10.23 -2.82
CA PHE A 79 10.80 9.90 -2.29
C PHE A 79 10.83 9.33 -0.87
N ARG A 80 11.89 8.65 -0.47
CA ARG A 80 12.05 8.17 0.90
C ARG A 80 12.68 9.22 1.84
N GLY A 81 13.40 10.18 1.28
CA GLY A 81 14.06 11.24 2.04
C GLY A 81 13.19 12.49 2.28
N THR A 82 12.04 12.60 1.62
CA THR A 82 11.14 13.74 1.76
C THR A 82 9.81 13.35 2.42
N PRO A 83 9.18 14.25 3.22
CA PRO A 83 7.88 13.96 3.82
C PRO A 83 6.78 13.78 2.77
N LEU A 84 5.93 12.76 2.94
CA LEU A 84 4.82 12.50 2.03
C LEU A 84 3.89 13.71 1.86
N LEU A 85 3.64 14.48 2.93
CA LEU A 85 2.83 15.70 2.86
C LEU A 85 3.40 16.70 1.85
N VAL A 86 4.72 16.89 1.85
CA VAL A 86 5.39 17.80 0.90
C VAL A 86 5.22 17.29 -0.53
N GLN A 87 5.32 15.97 -0.73
CA GLN A 87 5.12 15.35 -2.05
C GLN A 87 3.69 15.57 -2.57
N ILE A 88 2.68 15.40 -1.71
CA ILE A 88 1.28 15.69 -2.03
C ILE A 88 1.12 17.17 -2.45
N PHE A 89 1.72 18.10 -1.71
CA PHE A 89 1.65 19.53 -2.02
C PHE A 89 2.39 19.87 -3.30
N LEU A 90 3.53 19.26 -3.58
CA LEU A 90 4.26 19.45 -4.84
C LEU A 90 3.45 18.98 -6.05
N VAL A 91 2.75 17.85 -5.92
CA VAL A 91 1.89 17.35 -7.00
C VAL A 91 0.66 18.25 -7.17
N TYR A 92 -0.03 18.60 -6.09
CA TYR A 92 -1.30 19.34 -6.19
C TYR A 92 -1.11 20.83 -6.46
N TYR A 93 -0.28 21.51 -5.65
CA TYR A 93 -0.04 22.95 -5.80
C TYR A 93 1.14 23.26 -6.72
N GLY A 94 2.18 22.41 -6.73
CA GLY A 94 3.39 22.65 -7.50
C GLY A 94 3.16 22.56 -8.99
N LEU A 95 2.46 21.51 -9.45
CA LEU A 95 2.19 21.34 -10.90
C LEU A 95 1.34 22.47 -11.48
N SER A 96 0.44 23.04 -10.68
CA SER A 96 -0.40 24.17 -11.10
C SER A 96 0.36 25.47 -11.38
N GLN A 97 1.61 25.59 -10.92
CA GLN A 97 2.43 26.79 -11.17
C GLN A 97 3.01 26.84 -12.59
N PHE A 98 3.07 25.70 -13.28
CA PHE A 98 3.65 25.60 -14.62
C PHE A 98 2.56 25.79 -15.69
N GLU A 99 2.65 26.86 -16.46
CA GLU A 99 1.71 27.15 -17.56
C GLU A 99 1.69 26.02 -18.61
N SER A 100 2.85 25.45 -18.92
CA SER A 100 2.97 24.33 -19.84
C SER A 100 2.16 23.10 -19.39
N ILE A 101 2.02 22.87 -18.08
CA ILE A 101 1.25 21.77 -17.52
C ILE A 101 -0.24 22.10 -17.54
N ARG A 102 -0.63 23.34 -17.22
CA ARG A 102 -2.02 23.78 -17.29
C ARG A 102 -2.59 23.74 -18.70
N ASN A 103 -1.75 23.91 -19.71
CA ASN A 103 -2.13 23.87 -21.12
C ASN A 103 -2.20 22.46 -21.72
N LEU A 104 -2.07 21.38 -20.90
CA LEU A 104 -2.20 19.98 -21.35
C LEU A 104 -3.66 19.56 -21.66
N GLY A 105 -4.59 20.50 -21.73
CA GLY A 105 -5.99 20.24 -22.07
C GLY A 105 -6.68 19.29 -21.08
N TRP A 106 -7.25 18.20 -21.60
CA TRP A 106 -8.02 17.24 -20.78
C TRP A 106 -7.20 16.63 -19.63
N LEU A 107 -5.90 16.43 -19.82
CA LEU A 107 -5.04 15.87 -18.77
C LEU A 107 -4.96 16.79 -17.55
N TRP A 108 -4.99 18.09 -17.77
CA TRP A 108 -5.05 19.07 -16.69
C TRP A 108 -6.44 19.05 -16.04
N THR A 109 -7.52 19.21 -16.82
CA THR A 109 -8.85 19.39 -16.28
C THR A 109 -9.39 18.14 -15.56
N GLU A 110 -9.11 16.96 -16.10
CA GLU A 110 -9.68 15.70 -15.58
C GLU A 110 -8.76 14.98 -14.59
N VAL A 111 -7.45 15.25 -14.61
CA VAL A 111 -6.49 14.51 -13.78
C VAL A 111 -5.72 15.44 -12.86
N LEU A 112 -4.85 16.31 -13.41
CA LEU A 112 -3.85 17.03 -12.61
C LEU A 112 -4.44 18.19 -11.77
N SER A 113 -5.64 18.66 -12.06
CA SER A 113 -6.36 19.62 -11.21
C SER A 113 -7.24 18.96 -10.14
N GLN A 114 -7.46 17.65 -10.23
CA GLN A 114 -8.34 16.94 -9.32
C GLN A 114 -7.58 16.42 -8.09
N PRO A 115 -8.01 16.76 -6.86
CA PRO A 115 -7.33 16.34 -5.63
C PRO A 115 -7.16 14.82 -5.54
N TYR A 116 -8.16 14.06 -6.01
CA TYR A 116 -8.16 12.60 -5.99
C TYR A 116 -7.00 12.01 -6.80
N TRP A 117 -6.82 12.44 -8.03
CA TRP A 117 -5.75 11.93 -8.89
C TRP A 117 -4.36 12.43 -8.45
N CYS A 118 -4.28 13.67 -7.95
CA CYS A 118 -3.04 14.18 -7.37
C CYS A 118 -2.60 13.35 -6.15
N ALA A 119 -3.56 12.98 -5.29
CA ALA A 119 -3.29 12.09 -4.17
C ALA A 119 -2.81 10.72 -4.66
N ILE A 120 -3.52 10.06 -5.60
CA ILE A 120 -3.10 8.77 -6.17
C ILE A 120 -1.69 8.86 -6.75
N ILE A 121 -1.35 9.90 -7.52
CA ILE A 121 -0.02 10.07 -8.09
C ILE A 121 1.02 10.18 -6.98
N ALA A 122 0.83 11.07 -6.00
CA ALA A 122 1.79 11.27 -4.91
C ALA A 122 2.01 9.98 -4.09
N PHE A 123 0.91 9.30 -3.71
CA PHE A 123 0.98 8.03 -2.97
C PHE A 123 1.65 6.93 -3.80
N SER A 124 1.31 6.79 -5.09
CA SER A 124 1.90 5.77 -5.95
C SER A 124 3.41 5.96 -6.12
N LEU A 125 3.85 7.21 -6.33
CA LEU A 125 5.28 7.54 -6.44
C LEU A 125 6.03 7.27 -5.13
N ASN A 126 5.45 7.67 -4.00
CA ASN A 126 6.03 7.41 -2.68
C ASN A 126 6.12 5.91 -2.41
N THR A 127 5.00 5.20 -2.51
CA THR A 127 4.90 3.76 -2.25
C THR A 127 5.82 2.95 -3.16
N SER A 128 5.93 3.31 -4.44
CA SER A 128 6.84 2.61 -5.36
C SER A 128 8.30 2.71 -4.94
N ALA A 129 8.72 3.82 -4.35
CA ALA A 129 10.09 3.98 -3.85
C ALA A 129 10.37 3.09 -2.64
N TYR A 130 9.42 2.99 -1.70
CA TYR A 130 9.55 2.11 -0.53
C TYR A 130 9.54 0.63 -0.95
N ILE A 131 8.57 0.22 -1.78
CA ILE A 131 8.44 -1.16 -2.23
C ILE A 131 9.64 -1.57 -3.11
N ALA A 132 10.18 -0.68 -3.95
CA ALA A 132 11.35 -0.98 -4.76
C ALA A 132 12.56 -1.35 -3.92
N GLU A 133 12.77 -0.67 -2.79
CA GLU A 133 13.87 -0.98 -1.88
C GLU A 133 13.61 -2.28 -1.08
N LEU A 134 12.35 -2.53 -0.70
CA LEU A 134 11.95 -3.81 -0.09
C LEU A 134 12.16 -4.97 -1.09
N PHE A 135 11.78 -4.80 -2.35
CA PHE A 135 12.02 -5.80 -3.41
C PHE A 135 13.50 -6.04 -3.65
N ARG A 136 14.31 -4.99 -3.68
CA ARG A 136 15.76 -5.11 -3.80
C ARG A 136 16.34 -5.93 -2.65
N GLY A 137 15.91 -5.65 -1.41
CA GLY A 137 16.31 -6.42 -0.23
C GLY A 137 15.87 -7.89 -0.32
N ALA A 138 14.63 -8.14 -0.73
CA ALA A 138 14.09 -9.49 -0.88
C ALA A 138 14.84 -10.30 -1.96
N ILE A 139 15.18 -9.68 -3.09
CA ILE A 139 15.98 -10.35 -4.14
C ILE A 139 17.39 -10.72 -3.61
N GLN A 140 17.98 -9.86 -2.81
CA GLN A 140 19.31 -10.11 -2.22
C GLN A 140 19.28 -11.14 -1.07
N ALA A 141 18.11 -11.34 -0.46
CA ALA A 141 17.91 -12.33 0.59
C ALA A 141 17.63 -13.75 0.07
N VAL A 142 17.45 -13.92 -1.24
CA VAL A 142 17.29 -15.27 -1.84
C VAL A 142 18.56 -16.08 -1.57
N PRO A 143 18.45 -17.33 -1.08
CA PRO A 143 19.60 -18.17 -0.75
C PRO A 143 20.55 -18.36 -1.95
N LYS A 144 21.82 -18.04 -1.77
CA LYS A 144 22.83 -18.13 -2.84
C LYS A 144 22.95 -19.54 -3.42
N GLY A 145 22.80 -20.56 -2.57
CA GLY A 145 22.87 -21.97 -3.00
C GLY A 145 21.81 -22.34 -4.05
N GLU A 146 20.59 -21.79 -3.97
CA GLU A 146 19.55 -22.00 -5.00
C GLU A 146 19.98 -21.42 -6.36
N VAL A 147 20.61 -20.24 -6.32
CA VAL A 147 21.09 -19.57 -7.54
C VAL A 147 22.30 -20.28 -8.14
N GLU A 148 23.23 -20.73 -7.30
CA GLU A 148 24.43 -21.48 -7.69
C GLU A 148 24.07 -22.85 -8.25
N ALA A 149 23.12 -23.57 -7.64
CA ALA A 149 22.58 -24.83 -8.18
C ALA A 149 21.98 -24.65 -9.57
N ALA A 150 21.17 -23.60 -9.74
CA ALA A 150 20.60 -23.28 -11.04
C ALA A 150 21.66 -22.92 -12.10
N GLN A 151 22.76 -22.26 -11.70
CA GLN A 151 23.89 -21.96 -12.57
C GLN A 151 24.62 -23.23 -12.99
N SER A 152 24.85 -24.17 -12.07
CA SER A 152 25.49 -25.46 -12.32
C SER A 152 24.69 -26.32 -13.30
N LEU A 153 23.36 -26.20 -13.29
CA LEU A 153 22.45 -26.84 -14.25
C LEU A 153 22.38 -26.11 -15.61
N GLY A 154 23.18 -25.06 -15.82
CA GLY A 154 23.18 -24.29 -17.08
C GLY A 154 21.94 -23.44 -17.31
N ILE A 155 21.12 -23.18 -16.29
CA ILE A 155 19.91 -22.34 -16.41
C ILE A 155 20.33 -20.90 -16.70
N SER A 156 19.82 -20.33 -17.79
CA SER A 156 20.16 -18.96 -18.18
C SER A 156 19.69 -17.94 -17.12
N ARG A 157 20.42 -16.83 -16.95
CA ARG A 157 20.12 -15.78 -15.95
C ARG A 157 18.67 -15.30 -16.01
N ARG A 158 18.10 -15.12 -17.21
CA ARG A 158 16.71 -14.71 -17.36
C ARG A 158 15.75 -15.74 -16.75
N LYS A 159 15.97 -17.02 -16.99
CA LYS A 159 15.16 -18.11 -16.42
C LYS A 159 15.36 -18.22 -14.90
N GLN A 160 16.58 -18.00 -14.38
CA GLN A 160 16.85 -17.94 -12.93
C GLN A 160 16.02 -16.84 -12.27
N TYR A 161 16.01 -15.63 -12.85
CA TYR A 161 15.16 -14.53 -12.32
C TYR A 161 13.68 -14.88 -12.38
N GLN A 162 13.17 -15.39 -13.49
CA GLN A 162 11.74 -15.65 -13.68
C GLN A 162 11.19 -16.79 -12.82
N HIS A 163 11.97 -17.86 -12.62
CA HIS A 163 11.46 -19.10 -12.02
C HIS A 163 11.99 -19.38 -10.60
N ILE A 164 13.06 -18.70 -10.19
CA ILE A 164 13.69 -18.95 -8.88
C ILE A 164 13.68 -17.65 -8.06
N ILE A 165 14.38 -16.61 -8.55
CA ILE A 165 14.67 -15.41 -7.74
C ILE A 165 13.39 -14.61 -7.48
N LEU A 166 12.61 -14.27 -8.52
CA LEU A 166 11.41 -13.43 -8.35
C LEU A 166 10.30 -14.14 -7.55
N PRO A 167 9.96 -15.42 -7.79
CA PRO A 167 8.98 -16.11 -6.95
C PRO A 167 9.41 -16.18 -5.48
N ARG A 168 10.68 -16.49 -5.20
CA ARG A 168 11.20 -16.49 -3.82
C ARG A 168 11.18 -15.10 -3.20
N ALA A 169 11.66 -14.09 -3.92
CA ALA A 169 11.64 -12.70 -3.45
C ALA A 169 10.22 -12.21 -3.17
N PHE A 170 9.22 -12.65 -3.96
CA PHE A 170 7.82 -12.32 -3.73
C PHE A 170 7.31 -12.84 -2.38
N GLY A 171 7.67 -14.06 -2.00
CA GLY A 171 7.31 -14.59 -0.68
C GLY A 171 7.98 -13.84 0.47
N ILE A 172 9.23 -13.44 0.29
CA ILE A 172 9.99 -12.69 1.30
C ILE A 172 9.42 -11.27 1.48
N ILE A 173 8.99 -10.62 0.39
CA ILE A 173 8.48 -9.23 0.46
C ILE A 173 7.05 -9.16 1.00
N LEU A 174 6.24 -10.20 0.90
CA LEU A 174 4.80 -10.15 1.16
C LEU A 174 4.44 -9.59 2.56
N PRO A 175 5.09 -10.02 3.67
CA PRO A 175 4.84 -9.43 4.99
C PRO A 175 5.24 -7.95 5.08
N ALA A 176 6.38 -7.59 4.48
CA ALA A 176 6.86 -6.22 4.46
C ALA A 176 5.96 -5.30 3.61
N TYR A 177 5.43 -5.82 2.49
CA TYR A 177 4.45 -5.13 1.67
C TYR A 177 3.13 -4.89 2.42
N GLY A 178 2.65 -5.88 3.17
CA GLY A 178 1.47 -5.71 4.01
C GLY A 178 1.62 -4.59 5.02
N ASN A 179 2.79 -4.51 5.66
CA ASN A 179 3.08 -3.41 6.59
C ASN A 179 3.13 -2.03 5.88
N GLU A 180 3.68 -1.97 4.66
CA GLU A 180 3.73 -0.73 3.87
C GLU A 180 2.32 -0.24 3.49
N VAL A 181 1.42 -1.16 3.11
CA VAL A 181 0.01 -0.83 2.83
C VAL A 181 -0.71 -0.30 4.07
N ILE A 182 -0.43 -0.84 5.26
CA ILE A 182 -0.97 -0.34 6.53
C ILE A 182 -0.44 1.07 6.84
N LEU A 183 0.84 1.33 6.60
CA LEU A 183 1.43 2.66 6.75
C LEU A 183 0.79 3.66 5.77
N MET A 184 0.57 3.24 4.54
CA MET A 184 -0.13 4.04 3.52
C MET A 184 -1.58 4.33 3.92
N LEU A 185 -2.32 3.36 4.50
CA LEU A 185 -3.66 3.59 5.02
C LEU A 185 -3.68 4.71 6.06
N LYS A 186 -2.75 4.70 7.00
CA LYS A 186 -2.64 5.76 8.02
C LYS A 186 -2.19 7.09 7.40
N GLY A 187 -1.27 7.04 6.44
CA GLY A 187 -0.79 8.19 5.69
C GLY A 187 -1.86 8.83 4.80
N SER A 188 -2.90 8.07 4.39
CA SER A 188 -3.96 8.60 3.53
C SER A 188 -4.68 9.80 4.14
N ALA A 189 -4.72 9.90 5.46
CA ALA A 189 -5.27 11.05 6.18
C ALA A 189 -4.65 12.41 5.75
N LEU A 190 -3.42 12.40 5.23
CA LEU A 190 -2.77 13.60 4.68
C LEU A 190 -3.45 14.12 3.42
N ALA A 191 -4.17 13.29 2.67
CA ALA A 191 -4.89 13.71 1.48
C ALA A 191 -6.03 14.70 1.80
N SER A 192 -6.55 14.69 3.03
CA SER A 192 -7.53 15.68 3.49
C SER A 192 -7.01 17.12 3.44
N THR A 193 -5.68 17.31 3.42
CA THR A 193 -5.06 18.65 3.36
C THR A 193 -5.15 19.31 1.99
N ILE A 194 -5.41 18.53 0.94
CA ILE A 194 -5.66 19.02 -0.42
C ILE A 194 -7.15 18.92 -0.81
N THR A 195 -8.03 19.16 0.15
CA THR A 195 -9.50 19.19 0.00
C THR A 195 -10.16 17.86 -0.36
N LEU A 196 -9.46 16.74 -0.31
CA LEU A 196 -10.04 15.44 -0.54
C LEU A 196 -10.92 15.01 0.66
N LEU A 197 -12.11 14.52 0.38
CA LEU A 197 -13.05 14.01 1.38
C LEU A 197 -12.83 12.52 1.62
N ASP A 198 -11.60 12.15 2.02
CA ASP A 198 -11.29 10.86 2.62
C ASP A 198 -11.89 10.77 4.04
N LEU A 199 -11.64 9.68 4.76
CA LEU A 199 -12.17 9.51 6.12
C LEU A 199 -11.78 10.68 7.04
N MET A 200 -10.53 11.17 6.97
CA MET A 200 -10.09 12.32 7.77
C MET A 200 -10.74 13.62 7.29
N GLY A 201 -10.89 13.83 5.99
CA GLY A 201 -11.57 14.99 5.41
C GLY A 201 -13.06 15.04 5.79
N ALA A 202 -13.76 13.91 5.74
CA ALA A 202 -15.13 13.78 6.21
C ALA A 202 -15.26 14.07 7.71
N THR A 203 -14.33 13.56 8.52
CA THR A 203 -14.25 13.82 9.98
C THR A 203 -14.08 15.29 10.26
N ARG A 204 -13.13 15.98 9.61
CA ARG A 204 -12.93 17.43 9.76
C ARG A 204 -14.15 18.23 9.35
N GLY A 205 -14.86 17.78 8.29
CA GLY A 205 -16.10 18.39 7.85
C GLY A 205 -17.25 18.24 8.88
N ALA A 206 -17.32 17.13 9.59
CA ALA A 206 -18.26 16.93 10.69
C ALA A 206 -17.90 17.83 11.90
N ILE A 207 -16.64 17.86 12.30
CA ILE A 207 -16.13 18.72 13.40
C ILE A 207 -16.45 20.20 13.14
N ALA A 208 -16.19 20.68 11.91
CA ALA A 208 -16.43 22.08 11.56
C ALA A 208 -17.92 22.51 11.69
N ARG A 209 -18.85 21.57 11.71
CA ARG A 209 -20.28 21.84 11.84
C ARG A 209 -20.85 21.58 13.24
N THR A 210 -20.25 20.64 13.98
CA THR A 210 -20.74 20.22 15.30
C THR A 210 -19.92 20.77 16.44
N TYR A 211 -18.68 21.22 16.19
CA TYR A 211 -17.67 21.60 17.18
C TYR A 211 -17.26 20.47 18.15
N MET A 212 -17.65 19.21 17.84
CA MET A 212 -17.37 18.03 18.66
C MET A 212 -16.07 17.36 18.18
N SER A 213 -14.92 17.97 18.53
CA SER A 213 -13.62 17.53 18.01
C SER A 213 -13.17 16.20 18.58
N LEU A 214 -13.27 16.02 19.92
CA LEU A 214 -12.82 14.80 20.59
C LEU A 214 -13.61 13.58 20.10
N GLU A 215 -14.93 13.73 20.07
CA GLU A 215 -15.86 12.67 19.72
C GLU A 215 -15.63 12.15 18.29
N PHE A 216 -15.53 13.07 17.32
CA PHE A 216 -15.31 12.69 15.93
C PHE A 216 -13.89 12.18 15.65
N PHE A 217 -12.85 12.71 16.33
CA PHE A 217 -11.51 12.14 16.21
C PHE A 217 -11.41 10.73 16.83
N LEU A 218 -12.08 10.48 17.95
CA LEU A 218 -12.18 9.14 18.51
C LEU A 218 -12.90 8.18 17.57
N LEU A 219 -14.01 8.60 16.97
CA LEU A 219 -14.75 7.79 15.99
C LEU A 219 -13.88 7.50 14.76
N ALA A 220 -13.20 8.51 14.20
CA ALA A 220 -12.27 8.31 13.09
C ALA A 220 -11.13 7.35 13.46
N GLY A 221 -10.56 7.49 14.65
CA GLY A 221 -9.54 6.58 15.18
C GLY A 221 -10.01 5.13 15.24
N LEU A 222 -11.24 4.90 15.72
CA LEU A 222 -11.86 3.58 15.74
C LEU A 222 -12.08 3.01 14.32
N LEU A 223 -12.52 3.84 13.37
CA LEU A 223 -12.69 3.42 11.98
C LEU A 223 -11.34 3.08 11.33
N TYR A 224 -10.29 3.90 11.52
CA TYR A 224 -8.94 3.56 11.05
C TYR A 224 -8.40 2.29 11.71
N LEU A 225 -8.66 2.06 12.98
CA LEU A 225 -8.28 0.82 13.68
C LEU A 225 -8.97 -0.41 13.07
N LEU A 226 -10.27 -0.31 12.79
CA LEU A 226 -11.04 -1.37 12.14
C LEU A 226 -10.52 -1.65 10.73
N LEU A 227 -10.27 -0.62 9.92
CA LEU A 227 -9.69 -0.78 8.60
C LEU A 227 -8.30 -1.43 8.66
N THR A 228 -7.48 -1.01 9.62
CA THR A 228 -6.15 -1.61 9.86
C THR A 228 -6.27 -3.09 10.23
N ALA A 229 -7.21 -3.44 11.12
CA ALA A 229 -7.43 -4.83 11.52
C ALA A 229 -7.88 -5.71 10.34
N VAL A 230 -8.76 -5.19 9.48
CA VAL A 230 -9.19 -5.88 8.25
C VAL A 230 -7.99 -6.11 7.30
N LEU A 231 -7.14 -5.10 7.08
CA LEU A 231 -5.95 -5.24 6.24
C LEU A 231 -4.94 -6.23 6.83
N ILE A 232 -4.70 -6.19 8.14
CA ILE A 232 -3.83 -7.17 8.81
C ILE A 232 -4.37 -8.59 8.61
N GLY A 233 -5.67 -8.79 8.80
CA GLY A 233 -6.32 -10.08 8.57
C GLY A 233 -6.16 -10.55 7.12
N PHE A 234 -6.39 -9.67 6.16
CA PHE A 234 -6.24 -9.95 4.74
C PHE A 234 -4.79 -10.36 4.38
N PHE A 235 -3.79 -9.60 4.83
CA PHE A 235 -2.38 -9.95 4.55
C PHE A 235 -1.95 -11.24 5.25
N ARG A 236 -2.39 -11.51 6.48
CA ARG A 236 -2.14 -12.79 7.15
C ARG A 236 -2.73 -13.98 6.38
N LEU A 237 -3.93 -13.83 5.81
CA LEU A 237 -4.51 -14.88 4.97
C LEU A 237 -3.68 -15.11 3.69
N LEU A 238 -3.21 -14.03 3.05
CA LEU A 238 -2.33 -14.14 1.88
C LEU A 238 -1.00 -14.82 2.22
N GLU A 239 -0.38 -14.45 3.34
CA GLU A 239 0.87 -15.05 3.81
C GLU A 239 0.69 -16.55 4.10
N ASN A 240 -0.37 -16.91 4.82
CA ASN A 240 -0.66 -18.30 5.12
C ASN A 240 -0.92 -19.13 3.86
N TRP A 241 -1.67 -18.57 2.90
CA TRP A 241 -1.93 -19.22 1.62
C TRP A 241 -0.63 -19.43 0.83
N TYR A 242 0.22 -18.41 0.76
CA TYR A 242 1.51 -18.48 0.07
C TYR A 242 2.44 -19.48 0.73
N ASN A 243 2.58 -19.47 2.06
CA ASN A 243 3.43 -20.37 2.83
C ASN A 243 2.94 -21.82 2.74
N ALA A 244 1.64 -22.07 2.78
CA ALA A 244 1.07 -23.41 2.61
C ALA A 244 1.44 -24.01 1.24
N HIS A 245 1.43 -23.16 0.18
CA HIS A 245 1.86 -23.59 -1.16
C HIS A 245 3.35 -23.92 -1.22
N GLN A 246 4.21 -23.16 -0.55
CA GLN A 246 5.65 -23.44 -0.44
C GLN A 246 5.92 -24.72 0.37
N HIS A 247 5.22 -24.93 1.48
CA HIS A 247 5.33 -26.18 2.27
C HIS A 247 4.91 -27.42 1.48
N ALA A 248 3.84 -27.33 0.70
CA ALA A 248 3.39 -28.44 -0.15
C ALA A 248 4.44 -28.79 -1.23
N LEU A 249 5.08 -27.78 -1.85
CA LEU A 249 6.18 -27.97 -2.76
C LEU A 249 7.41 -28.61 -2.11
N ASN A 250 7.81 -28.15 -0.92
CA ASN A 250 8.92 -28.70 -0.19
C ASN A 250 8.67 -30.16 0.22
N MET A 251 7.48 -30.49 0.73
CA MET A 251 7.10 -31.88 1.06
C MET A 251 7.09 -32.81 -0.17
N SER A 252 6.76 -32.27 -1.35
CA SER A 252 6.83 -33.08 -2.57
C SER A 252 8.27 -33.38 -2.99
N LEU A 253 9.21 -32.45 -2.76
CA LEU A 253 10.64 -32.63 -3.02
C LEU A 253 11.29 -33.57 -2.00
N GLU A 254 10.93 -33.50 -0.72
CA GLU A 254 11.39 -34.43 0.32
C GLU A 254 10.94 -35.89 0.08
N LYS A 255 9.79 -36.09 -0.56
CA LYS A 255 9.34 -37.42 -0.96
C LYS A 255 10.18 -38.00 -2.12
N VAL A 256 10.77 -37.15 -2.95
CA VAL A 256 11.61 -37.54 -4.08
C VAL A 256 13.06 -37.76 -3.63
N ASP A 257 13.54 -36.98 -2.65
CA ASP A 257 14.90 -37.09 -2.10
C ASP A 257 14.89 -37.05 -0.56
N PRO A 258 14.94 -38.26 0.10
CA PRO A 258 14.94 -38.36 1.56
C PRO A 258 16.14 -37.70 2.26
N GLN A 259 17.28 -37.48 1.57
CA GLN A 259 18.46 -36.84 2.14
C GLN A 259 18.24 -35.34 2.43
N LEU A 260 17.30 -34.70 1.76
CA LEU A 260 16.91 -33.31 2.03
C LEU A 260 16.23 -33.16 3.39
N ARG A 261 15.56 -34.19 3.88
CA ARG A 261 14.89 -34.22 5.18
C ARG A 261 15.87 -34.10 6.36
N ASP A 262 16.98 -34.84 6.28
CA ASP A 262 17.98 -34.86 7.37
C ASP A 262 18.71 -33.54 7.49
N LYS A 263 18.96 -32.86 6.38
CA LYS A 263 19.56 -31.53 6.33
C LYS A 263 18.69 -30.44 6.97
N HIS A 264 17.37 -30.47 6.75
CA HIS A 264 16.44 -29.52 7.39
C HIS A 264 16.29 -29.75 8.90
N LEU A 265 16.48 -30.96 9.38
CA LEU A 265 16.50 -31.26 10.82
C LEU A 265 17.76 -30.72 11.50
N GLU A 266 18.92 -30.77 10.83
CA GLU A 266 20.16 -30.21 11.33
C GLU A 266 20.18 -28.66 11.37
N ASP A 267 19.57 -28.00 10.39
CA ASP A 267 19.50 -26.53 10.32
C ASP A 267 18.51 -25.93 11.35
N ASN A 268 17.47 -26.69 11.77
CA ASN A 268 16.52 -26.24 12.80
C ASN A 268 17.00 -26.47 14.25
N VAL A 269 18.15 -27.16 14.45
CA VAL A 269 18.73 -27.43 15.78
C VAL A 269 19.89 -26.48 16.11
N ARG A 270 20.30 -25.65 15.16
CA ARG A 270 21.28 -24.57 15.34
C ARG A 270 20.61 -23.21 15.39
#